data_aad52bcf8786f5b7b1183a064b562c3b
#
_entry.id   aad52bcf8786f5b7b1183a064b562c3b
#
_cell.length_a   1.000
_cell.length_b   1.000
_cell.length_c   1.000
_cell.angle_alpha   90.00
_cell.angle_beta   90.00
_cell.angle_gamma   90.00
#
_symmetry.space_group_name_H-M   'P 1'
#
loop_
_entity.id
_entity.type
_entity.pdbx_description
1 polymer ?
#
loop_
_entity_poly.entity_id
_entity_poly.type
_entity_poly.pdbx_seq_one_letter_code
_entity_poly.pdbx_strand_id
1 'polypeptide(L)'
;MTDEEICSVLRRYKQGSISEREAAAFLGKSSVEEMGFAEIDHARERRQGFPEVIYGEGKTGEQVLAIMESLAEKSAGSVMATRVSAEKAAFVREKLPEARYDDVSRILYIERPVARDPERMILILSAGTSDIPVAEEARLTAHLCGNTVRVHYDCGVAGIHRLFAHKADIDAARVIIV
;
A
#
# COMPACT_ATOMS: atom_id res chain seq x y z
N MET A 1 -8.03 15.72 -15.93
CA MET A 1 -7.63 16.16 -17.28
C MET A 1 -8.69 15.68 -18.27
N THR A 2 -9.26 16.58 -19.05
CA THR A 2 -10.27 16.24 -20.06
C THR A 2 -9.62 15.63 -21.31
N ASP A 3 -10.39 14.92 -22.14
CA ASP A 3 -9.88 14.36 -23.40
C ASP A 3 -9.34 15.46 -24.34
N GLU A 4 -9.92 16.66 -24.30
CA GLU A 4 -9.42 17.82 -25.05
C GLU A 4 -8.03 18.28 -24.60
N GLU A 5 -7.79 18.30 -23.30
CA GLU A 5 -6.45 18.63 -22.74
C GLU A 5 -5.42 17.58 -23.12
N ILE A 6 -5.79 16.30 -23.06
CA ILE A 6 -4.93 15.18 -23.49
C ILE A 6 -4.58 15.33 -24.96
N CYS A 7 -5.60 15.51 -25.82
CA CYS A 7 -5.41 15.71 -27.25
C CYS A 7 -4.57 16.95 -27.58
N SER A 8 -4.69 18.02 -26.79
CA SER A 8 -3.87 19.23 -26.93
C SER A 8 -2.39 18.94 -26.65
N VAL A 9 -2.08 18.24 -25.55
CA VAL A 9 -0.70 17.85 -25.20
C VAL A 9 -0.10 16.95 -26.28
N LEU A 10 -0.85 15.94 -26.74
CA LEU A 10 -0.41 15.03 -27.81
C LEU A 10 -0.18 15.75 -29.14
N ARG A 11 -1.02 16.74 -29.50
CA ARG A 11 -0.79 17.57 -30.68
C ARG A 11 0.49 18.38 -30.58
N ARG A 12 0.77 19.01 -29.45
CA ARG A 12 2.01 19.78 -29.19
C ARG A 12 3.23 18.90 -29.29
N TYR A 13 3.18 17.67 -28.75
CA TYR A 13 4.25 16.69 -28.89
C TYR A 13 4.47 16.30 -30.35
N LYS A 14 3.40 15.96 -31.09
CA LYS A 14 3.45 15.62 -32.51
C LYS A 14 4.02 16.75 -33.39
N GLN A 15 3.77 18.00 -33.01
CA GLN A 15 4.30 19.20 -33.69
C GLN A 15 5.75 19.54 -33.28
N GLY A 16 6.34 18.79 -32.36
CA GLY A 16 7.69 19.04 -31.85
C GLY A 16 7.81 20.29 -30.96
N SER A 17 6.70 20.89 -30.54
CA SER A 17 6.67 22.08 -29.67
C SER A 17 6.92 21.75 -28.19
N ILE A 18 6.84 20.48 -27.81
CA ILE A 18 7.25 19.94 -26.51
C ILE A 18 7.94 18.60 -26.70
N SER A 19 8.91 18.29 -25.84
CA SER A 19 9.59 17.00 -25.79
C SER A 19 8.68 15.90 -25.23
N GLU A 20 9.03 14.63 -25.45
CA GLU A 20 8.36 13.47 -24.88
C GLU A 20 8.29 13.57 -23.35
N ARG A 21 9.36 14.00 -22.70
CA ARG A 21 9.46 14.18 -21.26
C ARG A 21 8.52 15.27 -20.75
N GLU A 22 8.38 16.37 -21.47
CA GLU A 22 7.44 17.45 -21.13
C GLU A 22 6.00 17.01 -21.35
N ALA A 23 5.70 16.30 -22.45
CA ALA A 23 4.39 15.72 -22.66
C ALA A 23 4.00 14.75 -21.54
N ALA A 24 4.89 13.84 -21.15
CA ALA A 24 4.70 12.93 -20.04
C ALA A 24 4.49 13.65 -18.69
N ALA A 25 5.24 14.74 -18.44
CA ALA A 25 5.07 15.56 -17.24
C ALA A 25 3.73 16.30 -17.22
N PHE A 26 3.26 16.81 -18.35
CA PHE A 26 1.93 17.43 -18.47
C PHE A 26 0.81 16.42 -18.22
N LEU A 27 0.91 15.23 -18.85
CA LEU A 27 -0.07 14.15 -18.67
C LEU A 27 -0.05 13.56 -17.25
N GLY A 28 1.10 13.60 -16.58
CA GLY A 28 1.27 13.13 -15.20
C GLY A 28 0.74 14.09 -14.13
N LYS A 29 0.72 15.41 -14.41
CA LYS A 29 0.22 16.42 -13.44
C LYS A 29 -1.27 16.29 -13.13
N SER A 30 -2.07 15.66 -13.99
CA SER A 30 -3.51 15.47 -13.77
C SER A 30 -3.86 14.27 -12.89
N SER A 31 -2.88 13.61 -12.32
CA SER A 31 -3.08 12.44 -11.45
C SER A 31 -3.11 12.77 -9.97
N VAL A 32 -2.99 14.04 -9.60
CA VAL A 32 -3.15 14.52 -8.22
C VAL A 32 -4.57 15.04 -8.06
N GLU A 33 -5.26 14.55 -7.05
CA GLU A 33 -6.59 15.00 -6.64
C GLU A 33 -6.49 15.82 -5.36
N GLU A 34 -6.96 17.06 -5.41
CA GLU A 34 -7.02 17.94 -4.26
C GLU A 34 -8.36 17.77 -3.52
N MET A 35 -8.31 17.35 -2.26
CA MET A 35 -9.48 17.16 -1.40
C MET A 35 -9.65 18.27 -0.35
N GLY A 36 -8.84 19.33 -0.42
CA GLY A 36 -8.83 20.42 0.55
C GLY A 36 -8.05 20.12 1.83
N PHE A 37 -8.10 18.90 2.33
CA PHE A 37 -7.34 18.40 3.50
C PHE A 37 -6.23 17.40 3.13
N ALA A 38 -6.20 16.92 1.90
CA ALA A 38 -5.21 15.98 1.37
C ALA A 38 -5.06 16.16 -0.14
N GLU A 39 -3.89 15.79 -0.64
CA GLU A 39 -3.61 15.63 -2.07
C GLU A 39 -3.32 14.16 -2.33
N ILE A 40 -4.10 13.52 -3.21
CA ILE A 40 -3.97 12.10 -3.53
C ILE A 40 -3.25 11.94 -4.86
N ASP A 41 -2.18 11.16 -4.87
CA ASP A 41 -1.37 10.87 -6.04
C ASP A 41 -1.77 9.55 -6.70
N HIS A 42 -2.76 9.58 -7.58
CA HIS A 42 -3.23 8.40 -8.31
C HIS A 42 -2.23 7.81 -9.32
N ALA A 43 -1.16 8.55 -9.67
CA ALA A 43 -0.10 8.01 -10.53
C ALA A 43 1.00 7.27 -9.75
N ARG A 44 0.93 7.21 -8.43
CA ARG A 44 1.95 6.58 -7.59
C ARG A 44 2.13 5.10 -7.94
N GLU A 45 1.03 4.35 -8.10
CA GLU A 45 1.07 2.95 -8.48
C GLU A 45 1.85 2.72 -9.78
N ARG A 46 1.61 3.55 -10.80
CA ARG A 46 2.32 3.47 -12.09
C ARG A 46 3.80 3.82 -11.98
N ARG A 47 4.18 4.71 -11.05
CA ARG A 47 5.59 5.14 -10.87
C ARG A 47 6.37 4.24 -9.93
N GLN A 48 5.73 3.71 -8.89
CA GLN A 48 6.38 2.99 -7.79
C GLN A 48 5.97 1.52 -7.69
N GLY A 49 4.97 1.08 -8.47
CA GLY A 49 4.50 -0.31 -8.47
C GLY A 49 3.49 -0.66 -7.37
N PHE A 50 3.09 0.31 -6.53
CA PHE A 50 2.05 0.14 -5.51
C PHE A 50 1.27 1.45 -5.31
N PRO A 51 -0.03 1.36 -4.93
CA PRO A 51 -0.88 2.53 -4.69
C PRO A 51 -0.38 3.39 -3.53
N GLU A 52 -0.99 4.56 -3.37
CA GLU A 52 -0.77 5.39 -2.20
C GLU A 52 -1.27 4.71 -0.93
N VAL A 53 -0.48 4.80 0.15
CA VAL A 53 -0.80 4.25 1.46
C VAL A 53 -1.25 5.38 2.37
N ILE A 54 -2.41 5.22 2.99
CA ILE A 54 -2.99 6.22 3.90
C ILE A 54 -2.38 6.03 5.28
N TYR A 55 -1.77 7.08 5.84
CA TYR A 55 -1.38 7.11 7.24
C TYR A 55 -2.56 7.60 8.08
N GLY A 56 -3.24 6.67 8.76
CA GLY A 56 -4.53 6.93 9.41
C GLY A 56 -4.46 7.50 10.83
N GLU A 57 -3.27 7.53 11.49
CA GLU A 57 -3.16 7.88 12.91
C GLU A 57 -3.70 9.28 13.23
N GLY A 58 -3.29 10.30 12.45
CA GLY A 58 -3.71 11.68 12.66
C GLY A 58 -4.98 12.12 11.89
N LYS A 59 -5.63 11.20 11.15
CA LYS A 59 -6.82 11.50 10.34
C LYS A 59 -8.11 11.19 11.08
N THR A 60 -9.19 11.91 10.74
CA THR A 60 -10.55 11.55 11.19
C THR A 60 -11.08 10.35 10.40
N GLY A 61 -12.17 9.74 10.89
CA GLY A 61 -12.83 8.65 10.17
C GLY A 61 -13.33 9.07 8.78
N GLU A 62 -13.88 10.30 8.68
CA GLU A 62 -14.36 10.90 7.43
C GLU A 62 -13.23 11.12 6.44
N GLN A 63 -12.05 11.58 6.91
CA GLN A 63 -10.88 11.77 6.07
C GLN A 63 -10.34 10.44 5.53
N VAL A 64 -10.28 9.42 6.38
CA VAL A 64 -9.86 8.07 5.95
C VAL A 64 -10.84 7.51 4.94
N LEU A 65 -12.15 7.63 5.18
CA LEU A 65 -13.19 7.18 4.26
C LEU A 65 -13.05 7.84 2.90
N ALA A 66 -13.02 9.16 2.85
CA ALA A 66 -12.98 9.91 1.59
C ALA A 66 -11.74 9.57 0.75
N ILE A 67 -10.57 9.40 1.39
CA ILE A 67 -9.35 9.00 0.68
C ILE A 67 -9.46 7.55 0.20
N MET A 68 -9.97 6.63 1.03
CA MET A 68 -10.15 5.23 0.63
C MET A 68 -11.11 5.09 -0.55
N GLU A 69 -12.23 5.79 -0.55
CA GLU A 69 -13.20 5.79 -1.65
C GLU A 69 -12.56 6.27 -2.96
N SER A 70 -11.84 7.40 -2.91
CA SER A 70 -11.16 7.94 -4.09
C SER A 70 -10.08 6.98 -4.64
N LEU A 71 -9.28 6.37 -3.74
CA LEU A 71 -8.28 5.39 -4.14
C LEU A 71 -8.93 4.10 -4.68
N ALA A 72 -10.01 3.63 -4.07
CA ALA A 72 -10.72 2.41 -4.48
C ALA A 72 -11.34 2.54 -5.88
N GLU A 73 -11.81 3.74 -6.22
CA GLU A 73 -12.37 4.04 -7.54
C GLU A 73 -11.31 4.09 -8.66
N LYS A 74 -10.12 4.63 -8.36
CA LYS A 74 -9.12 4.99 -9.38
C LYS A 74 -7.90 4.06 -9.41
N SER A 75 -7.69 3.25 -8.37
CA SER A 75 -6.55 2.33 -8.27
C SER A 75 -6.94 0.91 -8.68
N ALA A 76 -6.08 0.23 -9.43
CA ALA A 76 -6.23 -1.19 -9.74
C ALA A 76 -5.73 -2.09 -8.60
N GLY A 77 -4.79 -1.60 -7.80
CA GLY A 77 -4.19 -2.32 -6.69
C GLY A 77 -4.99 -2.27 -5.40
N SER A 78 -4.53 -2.99 -4.40
CA SER A 78 -5.11 -2.96 -3.04
C SER A 78 -4.97 -1.58 -2.42
N VAL A 79 -6.02 -1.11 -1.74
CA VAL A 79 -6.03 0.16 -1.00
C VAL A 79 -5.86 -0.13 0.47
N MET A 80 -5.01 0.62 1.18
CA MET A 80 -4.81 0.43 2.61
C MET A 80 -4.58 1.74 3.36
N ALA A 81 -5.07 1.75 4.60
CA ALA A 81 -4.80 2.75 5.61
C ALA A 81 -4.17 2.08 6.83
N THR A 82 -2.97 2.53 7.21
CA THR A 82 -2.24 2.01 8.37
C THR A 82 -2.56 2.80 9.62
N ARG A 83 -2.34 2.20 10.79
CA ARG A 83 -2.53 2.82 12.11
C ARG A 83 -3.93 3.41 12.32
N VAL A 84 -4.93 2.69 11.83
CA VAL A 84 -6.33 3.04 12.02
C VAL A 84 -6.81 2.47 13.36
N SER A 85 -7.54 3.26 14.15
CA SER A 85 -8.18 2.73 15.37
C SER A 85 -9.41 1.89 15.01
N ALA A 86 -9.80 0.96 15.91
CA ALA A 86 -10.98 0.13 15.71
C ALA A 86 -12.26 0.95 15.53
N GLU A 87 -12.38 2.09 16.24
CA GLU A 87 -13.50 3.01 16.11
C GLU A 87 -13.59 3.63 14.70
N LYS A 88 -12.46 4.15 14.20
CA LYS A 88 -12.38 4.69 12.82
C LYS A 88 -12.67 3.61 11.78
N ALA A 89 -12.15 2.41 11.99
CA ALA A 89 -12.39 1.28 11.11
C ALA A 89 -13.87 0.88 11.07
N ALA A 90 -14.55 0.86 12.20
CA ALA A 90 -15.99 0.60 12.29
C ALA A 90 -16.80 1.64 11.51
N PHE A 91 -16.49 2.92 11.70
CA PHE A 91 -17.11 4.03 10.98
C PHE A 91 -16.95 3.92 9.45
N VAL A 92 -15.74 3.61 8.99
CA VAL A 92 -15.46 3.47 7.55
C VAL A 92 -16.18 2.25 6.97
N ARG A 93 -16.14 1.10 7.66
CA ARG A 93 -16.77 -0.14 7.19
C ARG A 93 -18.29 -0.07 7.12
N GLU A 94 -18.93 0.77 7.91
CA GLU A 94 -20.39 1.02 7.81
C GLU A 94 -20.76 1.63 6.44
N LYS A 95 -19.87 2.47 5.88
CA LYS A 95 -20.08 3.21 4.63
C LYS A 95 -19.41 2.53 3.42
N LEU A 96 -18.35 1.79 3.65
CA LEU A 96 -17.54 1.07 2.67
C LEU A 96 -17.47 -0.42 3.05
N PRO A 97 -18.54 -1.21 2.80
CA PRO A 97 -18.66 -2.59 3.30
C PRO A 97 -17.60 -3.56 2.76
N GLU A 98 -16.96 -3.24 1.65
CA GLU A 98 -15.85 -4.02 1.07
C GLU A 98 -14.54 -3.86 1.85
N ALA A 99 -14.42 -2.84 2.70
CA ALA A 99 -13.25 -2.63 3.52
C ALA A 99 -13.18 -3.66 4.66
N ARG A 100 -12.00 -4.23 4.85
CA ARG A 100 -11.66 -5.17 5.92
C ARG A 100 -10.73 -4.50 6.91
N TYR A 101 -10.82 -4.90 8.15
CA TYR A 101 -9.94 -4.40 9.21
C TYR A 101 -9.25 -5.55 9.92
N ASP A 102 -7.94 -5.45 10.03
CA ASP A 102 -7.11 -6.30 10.87
C ASP A 102 -6.74 -5.52 12.14
N ASP A 103 -7.18 -6.00 13.28
CA ASP A 103 -7.05 -5.32 14.57
C ASP A 103 -5.63 -5.42 15.14
N VAL A 104 -4.88 -6.46 14.78
CA VAL A 104 -3.50 -6.66 15.26
C VAL A 104 -2.56 -5.69 14.57
N SER A 105 -2.60 -5.62 13.24
CA SER A 105 -1.80 -4.69 12.44
C SER A 105 -2.35 -3.26 12.42
N ARG A 106 -3.62 -3.09 12.82
CA ARG A 106 -4.36 -1.84 12.74
C ARG A 106 -4.45 -1.29 11.30
N ILE A 107 -4.54 -2.20 10.33
CA ILE A 107 -4.70 -1.86 8.91
C ILE A 107 -6.17 -2.02 8.51
N LEU A 108 -6.71 -0.96 7.92
CA LEU A 108 -7.98 -0.97 7.20
C LEU A 108 -7.68 -1.04 5.70
N TYR A 109 -8.26 -1.99 4.96
CA TYR A 109 -7.87 -2.25 3.59
C TYR A 109 -8.99 -2.80 2.72
N ILE A 110 -8.84 -2.59 1.40
CA ILE A 110 -9.60 -3.26 0.34
C ILE A 110 -8.59 -4.09 -0.44
N GLU A 111 -8.72 -5.41 -0.37
CA GLU A 111 -7.82 -6.32 -1.08
C GLU A 111 -8.28 -6.50 -2.53
N ARG A 112 -7.35 -6.35 -3.46
CA ARG A 112 -7.54 -6.64 -4.88
C ARG A 112 -6.72 -7.87 -5.28
N PRO A 113 -7.21 -8.71 -6.21
CA PRO A 113 -6.44 -9.83 -6.73
C PRO A 113 -5.13 -9.37 -7.36
N VAL A 114 -4.02 -9.97 -6.97
CA VAL A 114 -2.70 -9.70 -7.52
C VAL A 114 -1.95 -11.02 -7.70
N ALA A 115 -1.26 -11.16 -8.84
CA ALA A 115 -0.37 -12.30 -9.06
C ALA A 115 0.85 -12.19 -8.13
N ARG A 116 1.16 -13.27 -7.41
CA ARG A 116 2.30 -13.36 -6.50
C ARG A 116 3.32 -14.34 -7.07
N ASP A 117 4.58 -13.96 -7.01
CA ASP A 117 5.70 -14.83 -7.34
C ASP A 117 6.15 -15.58 -6.07
N PRO A 118 5.98 -16.91 -6.00
CA PRO A 118 6.37 -17.68 -4.82
C PRO A 118 7.89 -17.68 -4.57
N GLU A 119 8.71 -17.43 -5.61
CA GLU A 119 10.17 -17.37 -5.49
C GLU A 119 10.67 -16.03 -4.92
N ARG A 120 9.79 -15.02 -4.85
CA ARG A 120 10.08 -13.70 -4.28
C ARG A 120 9.48 -13.56 -2.89
N MET A 121 9.87 -14.45 -1.99
CA MET A 121 9.37 -14.45 -0.63
C MET A 121 10.02 -13.37 0.21
N ILE A 122 9.19 -12.62 0.93
CA ILE A 122 9.60 -11.75 2.05
C ILE A 122 9.39 -12.54 3.33
N LEU A 123 10.45 -12.67 4.12
CA LEU A 123 10.40 -13.26 5.45
C LEU A 123 10.38 -12.14 6.50
N ILE A 124 9.45 -12.22 7.44
CA ILE A 124 9.36 -11.30 8.57
C ILE A 124 9.65 -12.07 9.86
N LEU A 125 10.55 -11.54 10.66
CA LEU A 125 10.95 -12.13 11.93
C LEU A 125 10.73 -11.09 13.04
N SER A 126 10.15 -11.49 14.16
CA SER A 126 10.06 -10.63 15.34
C SER A 126 10.70 -11.28 16.55
N ALA A 127 11.28 -10.46 17.43
CA ALA A 127 12.02 -10.94 18.59
C ALA A 127 11.09 -11.43 19.71
N GLY A 128 10.14 -10.63 20.11
CA GLY A 128 9.22 -10.94 21.20
C GLY A 128 7.75 -10.85 20.81
N THR A 129 6.87 -11.31 21.69
CA THR A 129 5.41 -11.29 21.46
C THR A 129 4.85 -9.87 21.44
N SER A 130 5.50 -8.91 22.09
CA SER A 130 5.16 -7.48 22.04
C SER A 130 5.38 -6.86 20.67
N ASP A 131 6.20 -7.48 19.82
CA ASP A 131 6.55 -6.99 18.49
C ASP A 131 5.55 -7.47 17.41
N ILE A 132 4.65 -8.40 17.78
CA ILE A 132 3.67 -8.99 16.86
C ILE A 132 2.86 -7.92 16.10
N PRO A 133 2.34 -6.85 16.72
CA PRO A 133 1.57 -5.86 15.98
C PRO A 133 2.37 -5.17 14.86
N VAL A 134 3.65 -4.89 15.11
CA VAL A 134 4.55 -4.27 14.12
C VAL A 134 4.91 -5.26 13.01
N ALA A 135 5.18 -6.51 13.37
CA ALA A 135 5.43 -7.58 12.40
C ALA A 135 4.20 -7.84 11.51
N GLU A 136 2.99 -7.81 12.09
CA GLU A 136 1.74 -7.95 11.35
C GLU A 136 1.45 -6.74 10.43
N GLU A 137 1.77 -5.51 10.86
CA GLU A 137 1.71 -4.33 9.99
C GLU A 137 2.62 -4.51 8.76
N ALA A 138 3.85 -4.98 8.96
CA ALA A 138 4.77 -5.29 7.87
C ALA A 138 4.27 -6.45 6.98
N ARG A 139 3.76 -7.54 7.59
CA ARG A 139 3.24 -8.71 6.89
C ARG A 139 2.07 -8.35 5.97
N LEU A 140 1.07 -7.69 6.54
CA LEU A 140 -0.14 -7.36 5.78
C LEU A 140 0.16 -6.31 4.71
N THR A 141 1.00 -5.33 4.99
CA THR A 141 1.46 -4.34 4.00
C THR A 141 2.17 -5.02 2.81
N ALA A 142 3.15 -5.87 3.08
CA ALA A 142 3.87 -6.60 2.04
C ALA A 142 2.93 -7.50 1.23
N HIS A 143 1.98 -8.17 1.88
CA HIS A 143 0.97 -9.01 1.24
C HIS A 143 0.06 -8.20 0.31
N LEU A 144 -0.48 -7.08 0.75
CA LEU A 144 -1.34 -6.19 -0.05
C LEU A 144 -0.59 -5.55 -1.22
N CYS A 145 0.74 -5.38 -1.10
CA CYS A 145 1.62 -4.96 -2.20
C CYS A 145 1.98 -6.10 -3.17
N GLY A 146 1.36 -7.29 -3.05
CA GLY A 146 1.50 -8.38 -4.02
C GLY A 146 2.69 -9.31 -3.78
N ASN A 147 3.29 -9.29 -2.58
CA ASN A 147 4.39 -10.20 -2.29
C ASN A 147 3.93 -11.51 -1.64
N THR A 148 4.70 -12.58 -1.85
CA THR A 148 4.61 -13.78 -1.03
C THR A 148 5.29 -13.51 0.29
N VAL A 149 4.61 -13.73 1.42
CA VAL A 149 5.11 -13.38 2.76
C VAL A 149 5.02 -14.58 3.68
N ARG A 150 6.10 -14.81 4.44
CA ARG A 150 6.11 -15.69 5.62
C ARG A 150 6.49 -14.88 6.85
N VAL A 151 6.01 -15.29 8.02
CA VAL A 151 6.31 -14.63 9.28
C VAL A 151 6.57 -15.67 10.37
N HIS A 152 7.58 -15.39 11.20
CA HIS A 152 7.86 -16.13 12.42
C HIS A 152 8.01 -15.16 13.58
N TYR A 153 7.26 -15.40 14.63
CA TYR A 153 7.29 -14.60 15.84
C TYR A 153 8.17 -15.26 16.91
N ASP A 154 8.52 -14.49 17.92
CA ASP A 154 9.24 -14.95 19.09
C ASP A 154 10.61 -15.60 18.76
N CYS A 155 11.31 -15.04 17.78
CA CYS A 155 12.62 -15.49 17.30
C CYS A 155 13.79 -14.74 17.95
N GLY A 156 13.59 -14.15 19.15
CA GLY A 156 14.58 -13.33 19.82
C GLY A 156 15.87 -14.09 20.16
N VAL A 157 16.99 -13.36 20.18
CA VAL A 157 18.34 -13.91 20.38
C VAL A 157 18.55 -14.56 21.75
N ALA A 158 17.71 -14.27 22.74
CA ALA A 158 17.71 -14.99 24.03
C ALA A 158 17.43 -16.49 23.90
N GLY A 159 16.81 -16.90 22.77
CA GLY A 159 16.58 -18.29 22.42
C GLY A 159 16.97 -18.55 20.97
N ILE A 160 18.23 -18.38 20.63
CA ILE A 160 18.77 -18.44 19.27
C ILE A 160 18.39 -19.73 18.51
N HIS A 161 18.17 -20.84 19.22
CA HIS A 161 17.71 -22.10 18.63
C HIS A 161 16.32 -21.97 17.97
N ARG A 162 15.46 -21.05 18.43
CA ARG A 162 14.16 -20.76 17.83
C ARG A 162 14.32 -20.11 16.44
N LEU A 163 15.26 -19.17 16.34
CA LEU A 163 15.61 -18.56 15.06
C LEU A 163 16.17 -19.59 14.08
N PHE A 164 17.10 -20.45 14.54
CA PHE A 164 17.70 -21.48 13.69
C PHE A 164 16.70 -22.57 13.24
N ALA A 165 15.61 -22.79 13.98
CA ALA A 165 14.56 -23.69 13.55
C ALA A 165 13.90 -23.24 12.22
N HIS A 166 13.98 -21.95 11.88
CA HIS A 166 13.45 -21.35 10.66
C HIS A 166 14.51 -21.14 9.56
N LYS A 167 15.68 -21.80 9.69
CA LYS A 167 16.79 -21.62 8.75
C LYS A 167 16.41 -21.81 7.28
N ALA A 168 15.55 -22.77 6.97
CA ALA A 168 15.13 -23.04 5.60
C ALA A 168 14.39 -21.83 4.97
N ASP A 169 13.56 -21.14 5.75
CA ASP A 169 12.86 -19.92 5.28
C ASP A 169 13.82 -18.73 5.20
N ILE A 170 14.80 -18.64 6.10
CA ILE A 170 15.85 -17.61 6.06
C ILE A 170 16.68 -17.75 4.78
N ASP A 171 17.08 -18.98 4.43
CA ASP A 171 17.88 -19.25 3.23
C ASP A 171 17.07 -19.03 1.92
N ALA A 172 15.76 -19.27 1.95
CA ALA A 172 14.88 -19.12 0.80
C ALA A 172 14.39 -17.68 0.59
N ALA A 173 14.46 -16.82 1.61
CA ALA A 173 13.93 -15.46 1.54
C ALA A 173 14.72 -14.57 0.58
N ARG A 174 14.01 -13.78 -0.23
CA ARG A 174 14.61 -12.74 -1.06
C ARG A 174 14.88 -11.47 -0.28
N VAL A 175 14.02 -11.18 0.70
CA VAL A 175 14.12 -10.05 1.62
C VAL A 175 13.77 -10.55 3.01
N ILE A 176 14.50 -10.09 4.01
CA ILE A 176 14.23 -10.37 5.42
C ILE A 176 13.96 -9.03 6.13
N ILE A 177 12.84 -8.95 6.83
CA ILE A 177 12.46 -7.82 7.70
C ILE A 177 12.55 -8.32 9.15
N VAL A 178 13.26 -7.58 10.00
CA VAL A 178 13.48 -7.93 11.43
C VAL A 178 13.10 -6.75 12.29
#